data_3415d5db6d3dd3c257b941bafa99cfbf
#
_entry.id   3415d5db6d3dd3c257b941bafa99cfbf
#
_cell.length_a   1.000
_cell.length_b   1.000
_cell.length_c   1.000
_cell.angle_alpha   90.00
_cell.angle_beta   90.00
_cell.angle_gamma   90.00
#
_symmetry.space_group_name_H-M   'P 1'
#
loop_
_entity.id
_entity.type
_entity.pdbx_description
1 polymer ?
#
loop_
_entity_poly.entity_id
_entity_poly.type
_entity_poly.pdbx_seq_one_letter_code
_entity_poly.pdbx_strand_id
1 'polypeptide(L)'
;MIKNKHVVISGGTSGIGKELVLQLYEHNTLYVLGRNEDKLIKLKDLNPNKIFVFSCDVTSNQQVIENTNEIKKKTQHIDILINNAGTSDARSFTDYDYKDLEKIINTNLTGSINLTLNMMPLILRSKGSIINVGSMFGDIAHPLYSVYSATKFGIRGFSDALRREYMHKEIKVFYVAPRATATASLDKTKEIGKYFDMNIDKPEHVAKHILKEYQKSNLHIYPKSIERLFVFIQKLLPSVIDNNLNSKIKKII
;
A
#
# COMPACT_ATOMS: atom_id res chain seq x y z
N MET A 1 7.07 19.24 7.80
CA MET A 1 6.57 18.14 8.65
C MET A 1 5.05 18.11 8.54
N ILE A 2 4.43 16.93 8.44
CA ILE A 2 2.96 16.76 8.41
C ILE A 2 2.44 16.93 9.83
N LYS A 3 1.57 17.91 10.06
CA LYS A 3 1.04 18.23 11.39
C LYS A 3 -0.45 18.57 11.33
N ASN A 4 -1.13 18.35 12.43
CA ASN A 4 -2.55 18.68 12.64
C ASN A 4 -3.47 18.08 11.57
N LYS A 5 -3.18 16.83 11.16
CA LYS A 5 -3.92 16.10 10.14
C LYS A 5 -4.72 14.94 10.74
N HIS A 6 -5.89 14.67 10.19
CA HIS A 6 -6.66 13.47 10.42
C HIS A 6 -6.24 12.42 9.37
N VAL A 7 -5.57 11.35 9.80
CA VAL A 7 -4.96 10.36 8.91
C VAL A 7 -5.55 8.98 9.17
N VAL A 8 -6.10 8.35 8.14
CA VAL A 8 -6.54 6.95 8.17
C VAL A 8 -5.43 6.08 7.57
N ILE A 9 -5.07 4.98 8.26
CA ILE A 9 -4.02 4.06 7.80
C ILE A 9 -4.53 2.62 7.87
N SER A 10 -4.69 1.95 6.73
CA SER A 10 -4.98 0.52 6.69
C SER A 10 -3.69 -0.31 6.76
N GLY A 11 -3.76 -1.48 7.45
CA GLY A 11 -2.57 -2.31 7.67
C GLY A 11 -1.52 -1.65 8.55
N GLY A 12 -1.93 -0.79 9.49
CA GLY A 12 -1.04 0.00 10.36
C GLY A 12 -0.33 -0.80 11.45
N THR A 13 -0.57 -2.12 11.59
CA THR A 13 -0.03 -2.94 12.69
C THR A 13 1.32 -3.60 12.38
N SER A 14 1.85 -3.46 11.15
CA SER A 14 3.13 -4.08 10.75
C SER A 14 3.78 -3.36 9.57
N GLY A 15 5.06 -3.63 9.34
CA GLY A 15 5.81 -3.19 8.18
C GLY A 15 5.74 -1.69 7.94
N ILE A 16 5.56 -1.29 6.69
CA ILE A 16 5.50 0.12 6.27
C ILE A 16 4.38 0.87 7.00
N GLY A 17 3.20 0.25 7.15
CA GLY A 17 2.06 0.89 7.82
C GLY A 17 2.35 1.22 9.28
N LYS A 18 2.99 0.32 10.03
CA LYS A 18 3.41 0.58 11.41
C LYS A 18 4.40 1.75 11.48
N GLU A 19 5.38 1.77 10.59
CA GLU A 19 6.38 2.85 10.56
C GLU A 19 5.75 4.21 10.19
N LEU A 20 4.73 4.22 9.31
CA LEU A 20 3.96 5.44 9.04
C LEU A 20 3.19 5.91 10.28
N VAL A 21 2.60 5.01 11.07
CA VAL A 21 1.99 5.35 12.37
C VAL A 21 3.04 5.98 13.28
N LEU A 22 4.20 5.33 13.47
CA LEU A 22 5.26 5.81 14.36
C LEU A 22 5.87 7.15 13.97
N GLN A 23 5.86 7.50 12.68
CA GLN A 23 6.38 8.78 12.20
C GLN A 23 5.34 9.91 12.17
N LEU A 24 4.05 9.59 12.37
CA LEU A 24 2.96 10.57 12.27
C LEU A 24 2.26 10.89 13.61
N TYR A 25 2.31 9.99 14.60
CA TYR A 25 1.40 10.01 15.76
C TYR A 25 1.58 11.21 16.70
N GLU A 26 2.78 11.76 16.82
CA GLU A 26 3.03 12.88 17.74
C GLU A 26 2.26 14.13 17.38
N HIS A 27 2.12 14.38 16.07
CA HIS A 27 1.60 15.65 15.56
C HIS A 27 0.26 15.54 14.85
N ASN A 28 -0.31 14.34 14.73
CA ASN A 28 -1.52 14.10 13.96
C ASN A 28 -2.51 13.23 14.72
N THR A 29 -3.78 13.26 14.32
CA THR A 29 -4.81 12.33 14.80
C THR A 29 -4.85 11.14 13.83
N LEU A 30 -4.65 9.94 14.34
CA LEU A 30 -4.54 8.73 13.53
C LEU A 30 -5.73 7.79 13.76
N TYR A 31 -6.26 7.23 12.69
CA TYR A 31 -7.27 6.19 12.64
C TYR A 31 -6.63 4.96 12.01
N VAL A 32 -6.22 4.01 12.84
CA VAL A 32 -5.38 2.87 12.44
C VAL A 32 -6.23 1.62 12.31
N LEU A 33 -6.33 1.07 11.10
CA LEU A 33 -7.05 -0.15 10.81
C LEU A 33 -6.08 -1.34 10.69
N GLY A 34 -6.45 -2.47 11.31
CA GLY A 34 -5.66 -3.70 11.25
C GLY A 34 -6.42 -4.88 11.86
N ARG A 35 -5.93 -6.10 11.64
CA ARG A 35 -6.60 -7.33 12.12
C ARG A 35 -6.10 -7.82 13.48
N ASN A 36 -4.91 -7.40 13.89
CA ASN A 36 -4.29 -7.89 15.14
C ASN A 36 -4.58 -6.90 16.27
N GLU A 37 -5.47 -7.26 17.15
CA GLU A 37 -5.95 -6.42 18.24
C GLU A 37 -4.87 -6.08 19.27
N ASP A 38 -4.01 -7.03 19.64
CA ASP A 38 -2.91 -6.77 20.59
C ASP A 38 -1.94 -5.72 20.05
N LYS A 39 -1.64 -5.79 18.73
CA LYS A 39 -0.79 -4.78 18.10
C LYS A 39 -1.48 -3.43 17.98
N LEU A 40 -2.79 -3.41 17.75
CA LEU A 40 -3.58 -2.19 17.72
C LEU A 40 -3.59 -1.51 19.09
N ILE A 41 -3.78 -2.27 20.16
CA ILE A 41 -3.74 -1.76 21.55
C ILE A 41 -2.37 -1.15 21.85
N LYS A 42 -1.28 -1.84 21.54
CA LYS A 42 0.09 -1.32 21.72
C LYS A 42 0.35 -0.02 20.96
N LEU A 43 -0.25 0.17 19.79
CA LEU A 43 -0.15 1.43 19.06
C LEU A 43 -0.96 2.54 19.72
N LYS A 44 -2.18 2.23 20.20
CA LYS A 44 -3.02 3.19 20.92
C LYS A 44 -2.33 3.71 22.18
N ASP A 45 -1.60 2.84 22.90
CA ASP A 45 -0.89 3.19 24.15
C ASP A 45 0.24 4.24 23.92
N LEU A 46 0.74 4.41 22.69
CA LEU A 46 1.72 5.45 22.37
C LEU A 46 1.13 6.87 22.54
N ASN A 47 -0.13 7.06 22.20
CA ASN A 47 -0.85 8.32 22.38
C ASN A 47 -2.37 8.07 22.37
N PRO A 48 -2.98 7.69 23.51
CA PRO A 48 -4.41 7.32 23.57
C PRO A 48 -5.39 8.41 23.13
N ASN A 49 -4.96 9.67 23.21
CA ASN A 49 -5.78 10.83 22.82
C ASN A 49 -5.76 11.12 21.30
N LYS A 50 -4.76 10.62 20.59
CA LYS A 50 -4.57 10.90 19.16
C LYS A 50 -4.60 9.64 18.28
N ILE A 51 -4.41 8.45 18.82
CA ILE A 51 -4.44 7.20 18.07
C ILE A 51 -5.74 6.45 18.39
N PHE A 52 -6.62 6.39 17.42
CA PHE A 52 -7.83 5.58 17.44
C PHE A 52 -7.61 4.31 16.62
N VAL A 53 -7.88 3.16 17.21
CA VAL A 53 -7.61 1.87 16.57
C VAL A 53 -8.91 1.12 16.26
N PHE A 54 -8.91 0.37 15.17
CA PHE A 54 -10.07 -0.32 14.64
C PHE A 54 -9.68 -1.72 14.16
N SER A 55 -10.28 -2.75 14.76
CA SER A 55 -10.18 -4.11 14.23
C SER A 55 -10.94 -4.18 12.92
N CYS A 56 -10.21 -4.39 11.81
CA CYS A 56 -10.78 -4.33 10.46
C CYS A 56 -10.03 -5.24 9.51
N ASP A 57 -10.75 -6.19 8.92
CA ASP A 57 -10.32 -6.86 7.70
C ASP A 57 -10.86 -6.08 6.50
N VAL A 58 -9.96 -5.51 5.70
CA VAL A 58 -10.35 -4.70 4.53
C VAL A 58 -11.05 -5.52 3.44
N THR A 59 -10.99 -6.87 3.50
CA THR A 59 -11.71 -7.75 2.59
C THR A 59 -13.20 -7.88 2.95
N SER A 60 -13.58 -7.53 4.18
CA SER A 60 -14.96 -7.53 4.64
C SER A 60 -15.61 -6.16 4.41
N ASN A 61 -16.52 -6.09 3.43
CA ASN A 61 -17.27 -4.86 3.15
C ASN A 61 -18.02 -4.36 4.40
N GLN A 62 -18.62 -5.27 5.16
CA GLN A 62 -19.35 -4.93 6.37
C GLN A 62 -18.43 -4.26 7.40
N GLN A 63 -17.26 -4.84 7.71
CA GLN A 63 -16.31 -4.25 8.66
C GLN A 63 -15.79 -2.90 8.19
N VAL A 64 -15.55 -2.72 6.89
CA VAL A 64 -15.14 -1.43 6.32
C VAL A 64 -16.22 -0.37 6.55
N ILE A 65 -17.49 -0.68 6.29
CA ILE A 65 -18.62 0.23 6.51
C ILE A 65 -18.76 0.58 8.00
N GLU A 66 -18.77 -0.43 8.88
CA GLU A 66 -18.90 -0.24 10.34
C GLU A 66 -17.78 0.66 10.87
N ASN A 67 -16.52 0.34 10.55
CA ASN A 67 -15.38 1.12 11.01
C ASN A 67 -15.35 2.54 10.41
N THR A 68 -15.77 2.70 9.16
CA THR A 68 -15.94 4.05 8.56
C THR A 68 -16.97 4.86 9.33
N ASN A 69 -18.08 4.26 9.74
CA ASN A 69 -19.11 4.94 10.53
C ASN A 69 -18.61 5.31 11.93
N GLU A 70 -17.81 4.46 12.57
CA GLU A 70 -17.16 4.81 13.85
C GLU A 70 -16.15 5.97 13.69
N ILE A 71 -15.41 6.02 12.59
CA ILE A 71 -14.53 7.15 12.27
C ILE A 71 -15.33 8.43 12.06
N LYS A 72 -16.47 8.38 11.34
CA LYS A 72 -17.37 9.53 11.13
C LYS A 72 -17.90 10.13 12.42
N LYS A 73 -18.05 9.33 13.49
CA LYS A 73 -18.44 9.85 14.82
C LYS A 73 -17.33 10.67 15.49
N LYS A 74 -16.08 10.46 15.09
CA LYS A 74 -14.89 11.11 15.69
C LYS A 74 -14.40 12.31 14.92
N THR A 75 -14.68 12.38 13.62
CA THR A 75 -14.22 13.49 12.76
C THR A 75 -15.18 13.73 11.61
N GLN A 76 -15.24 14.99 11.17
CA GLN A 76 -16.05 15.41 10.02
C GLN A 76 -15.26 15.36 8.70
N HIS A 77 -13.94 15.15 8.73
CA HIS A 77 -13.09 15.13 7.54
C HIS A 77 -11.87 14.24 7.74
N ILE A 78 -11.29 13.80 6.64
CA ILE A 78 -10.01 13.08 6.61
C ILE A 78 -9.06 13.80 5.64
N ASP A 79 -7.90 14.20 6.15
CA ASP A 79 -6.88 14.87 5.35
C ASP A 79 -6.06 13.89 4.51
N ILE A 80 -5.78 12.69 5.05
CA ILE A 80 -4.95 11.70 4.36
C ILE A 80 -5.53 10.30 4.59
N LEU A 81 -5.83 9.59 3.51
CA LEU A 81 -6.08 8.15 3.54
C LEU A 81 -4.86 7.42 3.01
N ILE A 82 -4.33 6.47 3.78
CA ILE A 82 -3.22 5.61 3.38
C ILE A 82 -3.71 4.17 3.23
N ASN A 83 -3.90 3.73 2.00
CA ASN A 83 -4.19 2.35 1.65
C ASN A 83 -2.87 1.57 1.63
N ASN A 84 -2.55 0.92 2.76
CA ASN A 84 -1.32 0.15 2.90
C ASN A 84 -1.58 -1.33 3.20
N ALA A 85 -2.79 -1.72 3.60
CA ALA A 85 -3.12 -3.13 3.80
C ALA A 85 -2.82 -3.96 2.55
N GLY A 86 -2.07 -5.05 2.74
CA GLY A 86 -1.67 -5.90 1.61
C GLY A 86 -0.97 -7.17 2.06
N THR A 87 -0.91 -8.13 1.16
CA THR A 87 -0.17 -9.38 1.31
C THR A 87 0.62 -9.65 0.04
N SER A 88 1.74 -10.36 0.14
CA SER A 88 2.45 -10.91 -1.01
C SER A 88 2.35 -12.42 -1.02
N ASP A 89 2.44 -12.98 -2.20
CA ASP A 89 2.53 -14.41 -2.44
C ASP A 89 3.40 -14.62 -3.68
N ALA A 90 4.17 -15.71 -3.67
CA ALA A 90 5.04 -16.08 -4.77
C ALA A 90 5.05 -17.60 -4.92
N ARG A 91 4.54 -18.09 -6.04
CA ARG A 91 4.48 -19.52 -6.39
C ARG A 91 4.22 -19.70 -7.89
N SER A 92 4.36 -20.92 -8.41
CA SER A 92 3.93 -21.23 -9.77
C SER A 92 2.43 -20.92 -9.93
N PHE A 93 2.04 -20.43 -11.11
CA PHE A 93 0.64 -20.11 -11.37
C PHE A 93 -0.30 -21.31 -11.23
N THR A 94 0.20 -22.50 -11.55
CA THR A 94 -0.56 -23.76 -11.42
C THR A 94 -0.81 -24.19 -9.99
N ASP A 95 -0.10 -23.62 -9.00
CA ASP A 95 -0.21 -23.98 -7.59
C ASP A 95 -1.23 -23.10 -6.81
N TYR A 96 -1.89 -22.18 -7.50
CA TYR A 96 -2.96 -21.37 -6.91
C TYR A 96 -4.29 -22.14 -6.95
N ASP A 97 -5.00 -22.12 -5.84
CA ASP A 97 -6.43 -22.40 -5.82
C ASP A 97 -7.25 -21.10 -5.89
N TYR A 98 -8.56 -21.22 -6.09
CA TYR A 98 -9.44 -20.04 -6.21
C TYR A 98 -9.47 -19.19 -4.92
N LYS A 99 -9.37 -19.80 -3.74
CA LYS A 99 -9.37 -19.08 -2.45
C LYS A 99 -8.12 -18.25 -2.29
N ASP A 100 -6.97 -18.73 -2.75
CA ASP A 100 -5.72 -17.96 -2.77
C ASP A 100 -5.86 -16.72 -3.67
N LEU A 101 -6.47 -16.88 -4.87
CA LEU A 101 -6.73 -15.78 -5.79
C LEU A 101 -7.63 -14.72 -5.14
N GLU A 102 -8.78 -15.13 -4.60
CA GLU A 102 -9.70 -14.23 -3.90
C GLU A 102 -9.02 -13.47 -2.77
N LYS A 103 -8.26 -14.16 -1.93
CA LYS A 103 -7.57 -13.56 -0.79
C LYS A 103 -6.60 -12.47 -1.22
N ILE A 104 -5.78 -12.73 -2.23
CA ILE A 104 -4.77 -11.78 -2.71
C ILE A 104 -5.45 -10.58 -3.37
N ILE A 105 -6.41 -10.83 -4.27
CA ILE A 105 -7.13 -9.78 -5.00
C ILE A 105 -7.93 -8.92 -4.02
N ASN A 106 -8.71 -9.55 -3.13
CA ASN A 106 -9.56 -8.84 -2.19
C ASN A 106 -8.74 -8.03 -1.18
N THR A 107 -7.59 -8.54 -0.71
CA THR A 107 -6.75 -7.78 0.21
C THR A 107 -6.07 -6.60 -0.48
N ASN A 108 -5.41 -6.84 -1.63
CA ASN A 108 -4.51 -5.86 -2.22
C ASN A 108 -5.23 -4.83 -3.10
N LEU A 109 -6.34 -5.20 -3.72
CA LEU A 109 -7.03 -4.36 -4.70
C LEU A 109 -8.43 -3.96 -4.21
N THR A 110 -9.35 -4.91 -4.11
CA THR A 110 -10.75 -4.64 -3.77
C THR A 110 -10.89 -3.93 -2.43
N GLY A 111 -10.15 -4.37 -1.40
CA GLY A 111 -10.18 -3.78 -0.06
C GLY A 111 -9.72 -2.32 -0.04
N SER A 112 -8.67 -2.00 -0.80
CA SER A 112 -8.19 -0.61 -0.93
C SER A 112 -9.19 0.28 -1.67
N ILE A 113 -9.83 -0.24 -2.73
CA ILE A 113 -10.87 0.47 -3.49
C ILE A 113 -12.09 0.70 -2.59
N ASN A 114 -12.55 -0.33 -1.88
CA ASN A 114 -13.70 -0.27 -0.99
C ASN A 114 -13.49 0.71 0.17
N LEU A 115 -12.33 0.67 0.82
CA LEU A 115 -12.00 1.63 1.87
C LEU A 115 -11.98 3.06 1.33
N THR A 116 -11.40 3.27 0.15
CA THR A 116 -11.40 4.59 -0.51
C THR A 116 -12.82 5.07 -0.79
N LEU A 117 -13.69 4.21 -1.33
CA LEU A 117 -15.08 4.53 -1.61
C LEU A 117 -15.81 5.02 -0.35
N ASN A 118 -15.67 4.30 0.75
CA ASN A 118 -16.34 4.63 2.01
C ASN A 118 -15.78 5.88 2.70
N MET A 119 -14.48 6.18 2.52
CA MET A 119 -13.81 7.37 3.08
C MET A 119 -13.95 8.61 2.19
N MET A 120 -14.31 8.46 0.91
CA MET A 120 -14.36 9.55 -0.05
C MET A 120 -15.21 10.76 0.42
N PRO A 121 -16.38 10.59 1.05
CA PRO A 121 -17.17 11.73 1.55
C PRO A 121 -16.41 12.59 2.58
N LEU A 122 -15.57 11.98 3.42
CA LEU A 122 -14.75 12.70 4.40
C LEU A 122 -13.53 13.36 3.76
N ILE A 123 -12.94 12.73 2.76
CA ILE A 123 -11.78 13.24 2.01
C ILE A 123 -12.17 14.46 1.17
N LEU A 124 -13.35 14.42 0.55
CA LEU A 124 -13.89 15.54 -0.23
C LEU A 124 -14.06 16.81 0.62
N ARG A 125 -14.45 16.67 1.89
CA ARG A 125 -14.65 17.83 2.79
C ARG A 125 -13.36 18.59 3.12
N SER A 126 -12.23 17.89 3.18
CA SER A 126 -10.91 18.48 3.47
C SER A 126 -10.13 18.84 2.21
N LYS A 127 -10.62 18.50 1.02
CA LYS A 127 -9.80 18.46 -0.21
C LYS A 127 -8.52 17.63 0.03
N GLY A 128 -8.71 16.49 0.65
CA GLY A 128 -7.64 15.66 1.21
C GLY A 128 -6.80 14.92 0.17
N SER A 129 -6.06 13.94 0.64
CA SER A 129 -5.15 13.15 -0.19
C SER A 129 -5.38 11.66 0.03
N ILE A 130 -5.12 10.87 -1.00
CA ILE A 130 -5.13 9.40 -0.95
C ILE A 130 -3.73 8.91 -1.33
N ILE A 131 -3.14 8.06 -0.50
CA ILE A 131 -1.84 7.42 -0.74
C ILE A 131 -2.09 5.92 -0.90
N ASN A 132 -1.91 5.40 -2.10
CA ASN A 132 -2.05 3.98 -2.40
C ASN A 132 -0.66 3.32 -2.43
N VAL A 133 -0.40 2.40 -1.50
CA VAL A 133 0.85 1.65 -1.43
C VAL A 133 0.79 0.46 -2.39
N GLY A 134 1.35 0.68 -3.56
CA GLY A 134 1.55 -0.31 -4.60
C GLY A 134 2.78 -1.18 -4.41
N SER A 135 3.59 -1.31 -5.45
CA SER A 135 4.87 -2.02 -5.49
C SER A 135 5.56 -1.70 -6.81
N MET A 136 6.87 -1.91 -6.90
CA MET A 136 7.60 -2.00 -8.18
C MET A 136 7.00 -3.09 -9.09
N PHE A 137 6.36 -4.11 -8.51
CA PHE A 137 5.63 -5.15 -9.26
C PHE A 137 4.29 -4.66 -9.84
N GLY A 138 3.90 -3.42 -9.61
CA GLY A 138 2.86 -2.72 -10.35
C GLY A 138 3.38 -1.96 -11.59
N ASP A 139 4.67 -2.06 -11.86
CA ASP A 139 5.34 -1.44 -13.01
C ASP A 139 6.07 -2.49 -13.86
N ILE A 140 6.67 -3.50 -13.21
CA ILE A 140 7.36 -4.63 -13.85
C ILE A 140 6.84 -5.91 -13.19
N ALA A 141 6.09 -6.71 -13.95
CA ALA A 141 5.61 -8.00 -13.46
C ALA A 141 6.77 -9.00 -13.38
N HIS A 142 6.79 -9.81 -12.31
CA HIS A 142 7.81 -10.83 -12.13
C HIS A 142 7.22 -12.23 -12.23
N PRO A 143 7.95 -13.20 -12.79
CA PRO A 143 7.56 -14.60 -12.73
C PRO A 143 7.34 -15.04 -11.28
N LEU A 144 6.48 -16.02 -11.06
CA LEU A 144 6.03 -16.51 -9.75
C LEU A 144 5.22 -15.52 -8.91
N TYR A 145 5.12 -14.26 -9.32
CA TYR A 145 4.32 -13.20 -8.67
C TYR A 145 3.14 -12.75 -9.54
N SER A 146 2.62 -13.60 -10.43
CA SER A 146 1.62 -13.23 -11.43
C SER A 146 0.38 -12.55 -10.83
N VAL A 147 -0.26 -13.19 -9.84
CA VAL A 147 -1.47 -12.68 -9.17
C VAL A 147 -1.16 -11.43 -8.35
N TYR A 148 -0.04 -11.45 -7.60
CA TYR A 148 0.41 -10.27 -6.86
C TYR A 148 0.66 -9.08 -7.78
N SER A 149 1.40 -9.28 -8.87
CA SER A 149 1.65 -8.24 -9.88
C SER A 149 0.35 -7.69 -10.46
N ALA A 150 -0.60 -8.55 -10.83
CA ALA A 150 -1.90 -8.13 -11.33
C ALA A 150 -2.60 -7.16 -10.35
N THR A 151 -2.60 -7.47 -9.04
CA THR A 151 -3.19 -6.57 -8.03
C THR A 151 -2.46 -5.24 -7.94
N LYS A 152 -1.13 -5.24 -8.06
CA LYS A 152 -0.30 -4.02 -7.95
C LYS A 152 -0.38 -3.14 -9.21
N PHE A 153 -0.52 -3.74 -10.41
CA PHE A 153 -0.91 -3.01 -11.61
C PHE A 153 -2.32 -2.42 -11.48
N GLY A 154 -3.26 -3.19 -10.92
CA GLY A 154 -4.63 -2.72 -10.65
C GLY A 154 -4.65 -1.48 -9.74
N ILE A 155 -3.90 -1.49 -8.63
CA ILE A 155 -3.78 -0.33 -7.73
C ILE A 155 -3.15 0.88 -8.43
N ARG A 156 -2.19 0.67 -9.31
CA ARG A 156 -1.61 1.76 -10.09
C ARG A 156 -2.64 2.38 -11.04
N GLY A 157 -3.33 1.53 -11.82
CA GLY A 157 -4.39 1.99 -12.72
C GLY A 157 -5.51 2.72 -11.97
N PHE A 158 -5.96 2.18 -10.84
CA PHE A 158 -6.93 2.82 -9.95
C PHE A 158 -6.44 4.21 -9.47
N SER A 159 -5.18 4.31 -9.02
CA SER A 159 -4.61 5.57 -8.54
C SER A 159 -4.57 6.64 -9.64
N ASP A 160 -4.16 6.26 -10.84
CA ASP A 160 -4.07 7.17 -11.99
C ASP A 160 -5.45 7.62 -12.48
N ALA A 161 -6.43 6.72 -12.53
CA ALA A 161 -7.81 7.02 -12.92
C ALA A 161 -8.46 7.96 -11.89
N LEU A 162 -8.39 7.59 -10.61
CA LEU A 162 -8.99 8.36 -9.52
C LEU A 162 -8.39 9.76 -9.42
N ARG A 163 -7.07 9.90 -9.64
CA ARG A 163 -6.40 11.21 -9.67
C ARG A 163 -6.98 12.11 -10.76
N ARG A 164 -7.17 11.58 -11.97
CA ARG A 164 -7.73 12.33 -13.10
C ARG A 164 -9.19 12.71 -12.86
N GLU A 165 -9.96 11.79 -12.30
CA GLU A 165 -11.38 11.99 -11.99
C GLU A 165 -11.61 13.08 -10.96
N TYR A 166 -10.78 13.12 -9.89
CA TYR A 166 -10.97 14.04 -8.78
C TYR A 166 -10.02 15.25 -8.76
N MET A 167 -9.21 15.44 -9.80
CA MET A 167 -8.31 16.59 -9.91
C MET A 167 -9.06 17.93 -9.85
N HIS A 168 -10.23 18.03 -10.45
CA HIS A 168 -11.08 19.23 -10.41
C HIS A 168 -11.69 19.50 -9.02
N LYS A 169 -11.66 18.53 -8.11
CA LYS A 169 -12.05 18.66 -6.68
C LYS A 169 -10.85 18.92 -5.78
N GLU A 170 -9.66 19.15 -6.35
CA GLU A 170 -8.40 19.36 -5.62
C GLU A 170 -7.96 18.15 -4.76
N ILE A 171 -8.48 16.95 -5.02
CA ILE A 171 -8.03 15.73 -4.36
C ILE A 171 -6.72 15.25 -4.98
N LYS A 172 -5.70 15.01 -4.14
CA LYS A 172 -4.42 14.47 -4.58
C LYS A 172 -4.39 12.97 -4.36
N VAL A 173 -4.11 12.21 -5.42
CA VAL A 173 -3.94 10.75 -5.33
C VAL A 173 -2.50 10.39 -5.67
N PHE A 174 -1.83 9.77 -4.70
CA PHE A 174 -0.44 9.34 -4.78
C PHE A 174 -0.37 7.84 -4.99
N TYR A 175 0.46 7.42 -5.91
CA TYR A 175 0.87 6.03 -6.06
C TYR A 175 2.28 5.85 -5.53
N VAL A 176 2.47 4.89 -4.63
CA VAL A 176 3.76 4.55 -4.05
C VAL A 176 4.18 3.18 -4.56
N ALA A 177 5.39 3.07 -5.09
CA ALA A 177 5.96 1.84 -5.62
C ALA A 177 7.20 1.40 -4.81
N PRO A 178 7.05 0.87 -3.58
CA PRO A 178 8.19 0.34 -2.85
C PRO A 178 8.81 -0.85 -3.57
N ARG A 179 10.11 -1.01 -3.45
CA ARG A 179 10.78 -2.29 -3.74
C ARG A 179 10.62 -3.25 -2.55
N ALA A 180 11.25 -4.42 -2.60
CA ALA A 180 11.22 -5.38 -1.51
C ALA A 180 11.54 -4.68 -0.18
N THR A 181 10.72 -4.90 0.83
CA THR A 181 10.84 -4.24 2.14
C THR A 181 10.78 -5.31 3.23
N ALA A 182 11.68 -5.24 4.21
CA ALA A 182 11.80 -6.21 5.30
C ALA A 182 10.53 -6.20 6.18
N THR A 183 9.55 -6.99 5.82
CA THR A 183 8.24 -7.10 6.48
C THR A 183 7.81 -8.55 6.55
N ALA A 184 6.89 -8.89 7.43
CA ALA A 184 6.31 -10.23 7.51
C ALA A 184 5.67 -10.70 6.18
N SER A 185 5.31 -9.78 5.30
CA SER A 185 4.82 -10.11 3.95
C SER A 185 5.97 -10.61 3.06
N LEU A 186 7.16 -10.02 3.17
CA LEU A 186 8.35 -10.46 2.43
C LEU A 186 8.83 -11.85 2.90
N ASP A 187 8.73 -12.14 4.21
CA ASP A 187 9.20 -13.42 4.76
C ASP A 187 8.56 -14.62 4.07
N LYS A 188 7.31 -14.48 3.60
CA LYS A 188 6.60 -15.53 2.86
C LYS A 188 7.18 -15.81 1.47
N THR A 189 7.91 -14.87 0.90
CA THR A 189 8.40 -14.93 -0.49
C THR A 189 9.92 -14.76 -0.58
N LYS A 190 10.61 -14.75 0.59
CA LYS A 190 12.02 -14.42 0.71
C LYS A 190 12.92 -15.35 -0.11
N GLU A 191 12.64 -16.65 -0.09
CA GLU A 191 13.44 -17.63 -0.82
C GLU A 191 13.36 -17.39 -2.33
N ILE A 192 12.17 -17.16 -2.86
CA ILE A 192 11.96 -16.84 -4.28
C ILE A 192 12.61 -15.49 -4.62
N GLY A 193 12.51 -14.50 -3.72
CA GLY A 193 13.12 -13.18 -3.91
C GLY A 193 14.63 -13.20 -4.10
N LYS A 194 15.34 -14.18 -3.52
CA LYS A 194 16.79 -14.34 -3.68
C LYS A 194 17.22 -14.58 -5.14
N TYR A 195 16.41 -15.31 -5.91
CA TYR A 195 16.71 -15.58 -7.32
C TYR A 195 16.61 -14.35 -8.22
N PHE A 196 15.92 -13.31 -7.76
CA PHE A 196 15.73 -12.07 -8.51
C PHE A 196 16.66 -10.94 -8.04
N ASP A 197 17.63 -11.21 -7.16
CA ASP A 197 18.61 -10.23 -6.63
C ASP A 197 17.93 -8.96 -6.08
N MET A 198 16.82 -9.13 -5.35
CA MET A 198 16.04 -8.01 -4.88
C MET A 198 16.75 -7.25 -3.76
N ASN A 199 16.95 -5.96 -3.94
CA ASN A 199 17.37 -5.08 -2.85
C ASN A 199 16.24 -4.93 -1.82
N ILE A 200 16.54 -5.13 -0.55
CA ILE A 200 15.56 -5.10 0.55
C ILE A 200 15.76 -3.81 1.37
N ASP A 201 14.72 -3.00 1.43
CA ASP A 201 14.70 -1.78 2.24
C ASP A 201 14.18 -2.04 3.66
N LYS A 202 14.60 -1.20 4.62
CA LYS A 202 14.00 -1.15 5.95
C LYS A 202 12.65 -0.42 5.88
N PRO A 203 11.58 -0.92 6.54
CA PRO A 203 10.26 -0.27 6.53
C PRO A 203 10.28 1.20 6.98
N GLU A 204 11.12 1.51 7.98
CA GLU A 204 11.33 2.87 8.48
C GLU A 204 11.80 3.83 7.39
N HIS A 205 12.78 3.41 6.57
CA HIS A 205 13.29 4.23 5.48
C HIS A 205 12.26 4.43 4.38
N VAL A 206 11.48 3.39 4.08
CA VAL A 206 10.38 3.48 3.10
C VAL A 206 9.32 4.45 3.58
N ALA A 207 8.87 4.35 4.84
CA ALA A 207 7.89 5.27 5.42
C ALA A 207 8.38 6.71 5.39
N LYS A 208 9.63 6.96 5.80
CA LYS A 208 10.26 8.29 5.76
C LYS A 208 10.32 8.85 4.33
N HIS A 209 10.65 8.01 3.35
CA HIS A 209 10.66 8.41 1.95
C HIS A 209 9.28 8.78 1.44
N ILE A 210 8.25 7.97 1.75
CA ILE A 210 6.85 8.24 1.40
C ILE A 210 6.44 9.63 1.93
N LEU A 211 6.63 9.89 3.21
CA LEU A 211 6.22 11.15 3.84
C LEU A 211 6.98 12.35 3.27
N LYS A 212 8.28 12.18 2.96
CA LYS A 212 9.09 13.23 2.34
C LYS A 212 8.60 13.57 0.93
N GLU A 213 8.33 12.57 0.10
CA GLU A 213 7.90 12.80 -1.28
C GLU A 213 6.42 13.26 -1.35
N TYR A 214 5.58 12.83 -0.42
CA TYR A 214 4.24 13.37 -0.22
C TYR A 214 4.27 14.89 0.02
N GLN A 215 5.16 15.39 0.91
CA GLN A 215 5.30 16.83 1.19
C GLN A 215 5.73 17.64 -0.04
N LYS A 216 6.45 17.03 -0.97
CA LYS A 216 6.84 17.64 -2.25
C LYS A 216 5.75 17.57 -3.31
N SER A 217 4.62 16.94 -3.00
CA SER A 217 3.54 16.66 -3.97
C SER A 217 3.98 15.80 -5.16
N ASN A 218 4.95 14.91 -4.97
CA ASN A 218 5.35 13.93 -5.98
C ASN A 218 4.31 12.82 -6.06
N LEU A 219 3.41 12.89 -7.04
CA LEU A 219 2.25 12.00 -7.15
C LEU A 219 2.63 10.52 -7.41
N HIS A 220 3.79 10.27 -7.99
CA HIS A 220 4.36 8.94 -8.17
C HIS A 220 5.64 8.80 -7.38
N ILE A 221 5.60 8.03 -6.29
CA ILE A 221 6.70 7.87 -5.33
C ILE A 221 7.41 6.54 -5.60
N TYR A 222 8.59 6.63 -6.19
CA TYR A 222 9.48 5.49 -6.48
C TYR A 222 10.71 5.51 -5.59
N PRO A 223 11.38 4.36 -5.39
CA PRO A 223 12.70 4.33 -4.79
C PRO A 223 13.68 5.22 -5.55
N LYS A 224 14.64 5.79 -4.83
CA LYS A 224 15.75 6.54 -5.46
C LYS A 224 16.83 5.58 -5.93
N SER A 225 16.61 4.89 -7.04
CA SER A 225 17.48 3.81 -7.46
C SER A 225 17.32 3.51 -8.97
N ILE A 226 18.16 2.62 -9.47
CA ILE A 226 18.21 2.19 -10.87
C ILE A 226 16.91 1.51 -11.33
N GLU A 227 16.09 0.99 -10.41
CA GLU A 227 14.82 0.33 -10.73
C GLU A 227 13.86 1.26 -11.48
N ARG A 228 13.97 2.57 -11.26
CA ARG A 228 13.18 3.55 -12.03
C ARG A 228 13.55 3.56 -13.53
N LEU A 229 14.81 3.32 -13.84
CA LEU A 229 15.27 3.15 -15.21
C LEU A 229 14.71 1.87 -15.81
N PHE A 230 14.64 0.77 -15.06
CA PHE A 230 14.04 -0.47 -15.53
C PHE A 230 12.56 -0.32 -15.84
N VAL A 231 11.81 0.47 -15.10
CA VAL A 231 10.41 0.81 -15.41
C VAL A 231 10.30 1.52 -16.76
N PHE A 232 11.23 2.41 -17.06
CA PHE A 232 11.28 3.09 -18.37
C PHE A 232 11.65 2.12 -19.50
N ILE A 233 12.65 1.27 -19.28
CA ILE A 233 13.05 0.22 -20.24
C ILE A 233 11.88 -0.73 -20.51
N GLN A 234 11.17 -1.19 -19.48
CA GLN A 234 9.99 -2.06 -19.61
C GLN A 234 8.94 -1.48 -20.55
N LYS A 235 8.75 -0.16 -20.53
CA LYS A 235 7.75 0.50 -21.39
C LYS A 235 8.17 0.59 -22.86
N LEU A 236 9.46 0.71 -23.13
CA LEU A 236 9.97 0.92 -24.48
C LEU A 236 10.50 -0.37 -25.13
N LEU A 237 11.12 -1.22 -24.34
CA LEU A 237 11.82 -2.43 -24.78
C LEU A 237 11.52 -3.60 -23.83
N PRO A 238 10.25 -4.08 -23.75
CA PRO A 238 9.86 -5.11 -22.80
C PRO A 238 10.67 -6.41 -22.97
N SER A 239 11.06 -6.77 -24.18
CA SER A 239 11.87 -7.97 -24.45
C SER A 239 13.20 -8.02 -23.69
N VAL A 240 13.80 -6.86 -23.38
CA VAL A 240 15.03 -6.80 -22.57
C VAL A 240 14.77 -7.32 -21.16
N ILE A 241 13.69 -6.89 -20.55
CA ILE A 241 13.27 -7.33 -19.23
C ILE A 241 12.84 -8.80 -19.27
N ASP A 242 12.04 -9.19 -20.27
CA ASP A 242 11.54 -10.58 -20.42
C ASP A 242 12.71 -11.57 -20.55
N ASN A 243 13.72 -11.27 -21.37
CA ASN A 243 14.90 -12.13 -21.53
C ASN A 243 15.71 -12.26 -20.23
N ASN A 244 15.87 -11.16 -19.50
CA ASN A 244 16.57 -11.18 -18.19
C ASN A 244 15.80 -12.04 -17.18
N LEU A 245 14.50 -11.83 -17.02
CA LEU A 245 13.66 -12.58 -16.09
C LEU A 245 13.55 -14.05 -16.48
N ASN A 246 13.45 -14.37 -17.78
CA ASN A 246 13.42 -15.73 -18.28
C ASN A 246 14.74 -16.49 -17.94
N SER A 247 15.88 -15.84 -18.06
CA SER A 247 17.16 -16.44 -17.66
C SER A 247 17.23 -16.78 -16.17
N LYS A 248 16.56 -16.02 -15.33
CA LYS A 248 16.50 -16.26 -13.87
C LYS A 248 15.50 -17.36 -13.51
N ILE A 249 14.32 -17.38 -14.13
CA ILE A 249 13.29 -18.38 -13.82
C ILE A 249 13.73 -19.80 -14.20
N LYS A 250 14.49 -19.98 -15.29
CA LYS A 250 15.08 -21.27 -15.70
C LYS A 250 16.02 -21.88 -14.66
N LYS A 251 16.44 -21.14 -13.65
CA LYS A 251 17.27 -21.63 -12.54
C LYS A 251 16.42 -22.10 -11.35
N ILE A 252 15.11 -21.87 -11.39
CA ILE A 252 14.17 -22.13 -10.29
C ILE A 252 13.25 -23.30 -10.64
N ILE A 253 12.84 -23.36 -11.91
CA ILE A 253 11.98 -24.41 -12.50
C ILE A 253 12.84 -25.25 -13.44
#